data_fedcaf29fb416adcd9738afb5163834a
#
_entry.id   fedcaf29fb416adcd9738afb5163834a
#
_cell.length_a   1.000
_cell.length_b   1.000
_cell.length_c   1.000
_cell.angle_alpha   90.00
_cell.angle_beta   90.00
_cell.angle_gamma   90.00
#
_symmetry.space_group_name_H-M   'P 1'
#
loop_
_entity.id
_entity.type
_entity.pdbx_description
1 polymer ?
#
loop_
_entity_poly.entity_id
_entity_poly.type
_entity_poly.pdbx_seq_one_letter_code
_entity_poly.pdbx_strand_id
1 'polypeptide(L)'
;MPELAEVEFFRKRWEPGVGRRVAEVRVPRPTRPTRGLPLAALRRALEGRRLRATLAAAKQMAFRFEGGVWLGVHLGMTGRTDCVGADDRPPHEALSLLMSGGRRLVFADPRQFGRVRLWTGPGEPEWWSAIAPAVLSDAFTVEAVAGFLRRRARSPIKSVLLMQER
;
A
#
# COMPACT_ATOMS: atom_id res chain seq x y z
N MET A 1 -10.21 -7.20 10.33
CA MET A 1 -9.61 -6.54 9.14
C MET A 1 -9.23 -5.13 9.57
N PRO A 2 -8.00 -4.70 9.32
CA PRO A 2 -7.58 -3.35 9.70
C PRO A 2 -8.51 -2.27 9.14
N GLU A 3 -8.92 -1.35 9.99
CA GLU A 3 -9.74 -0.19 9.64
C GLU A 3 -8.84 1.03 9.37
N LEU A 4 -9.43 2.18 9.03
CA LEU A 4 -8.67 3.34 8.55
C LEU A 4 -7.56 3.80 9.50
N ALA A 5 -7.84 3.84 10.80
CA ALA A 5 -6.86 4.26 11.81
C ALA A 5 -5.68 3.28 11.92
N GLU A 6 -5.95 1.99 11.81
CA GLU A 6 -4.91 0.95 11.83
C GLU A 6 -4.07 0.98 10.55
N VAL A 7 -4.70 1.20 9.39
CA VAL A 7 -3.99 1.35 8.11
C VAL A 7 -3.04 2.54 8.17
N GLU A 8 -3.49 3.67 8.71
CA GLU A 8 -2.65 4.85 8.89
C GLU A 8 -1.52 4.60 9.92
N PHE A 9 -1.81 3.90 11.01
CA PHE A 9 -0.79 3.48 11.98
C PHE A 9 0.30 2.64 11.30
N PHE A 10 -0.08 1.63 10.53
CA PHE A 10 0.87 0.77 9.83
C PHE A 10 1.60 1.52 8.71
N ARG A 11 0.95 2.40 7.96
CA ARG A 11 1.62 3.26 6.98
C ARG A 11 2.78 4.03 7.58
N LYS A 12 2.55 4.65 8.76
CA LYS A 12 3.57 5.44 9.49
C LYS A 12 4.79 4.63 9.88
N ARG A 13 4.65 3.31 10.05
CA ARG A 13 5.80 2.43 10.34
C ARG A 13 6.85 2.42 9.22
N TRP A 14 6.49 2.78 8.00
CA TRP A 14 7.43 2.88 6.89
C TRP A 14 7.91 4.32 6.62
N GLU A 15 7.41 5.32 7.33
CA GLU A 15 7.90 6.71 7.23
C GLU A 15 9.41 6.87 7.48
N PRO A 16 10.07 6.12 8.38
CA PRO A 16 11.51 6.21 8.56
C PRO A 16 12.33 5.90 7.29
N GLY A 17 11.73 5.27 6.30
CA GLY A 17 12.33 5.01 4.99
C GLY A 17 12.23 6.18 4.00
N VAL A 18 11.42 7.20 4.28
CA VAL A 18 11.26 8.36 3.39
C VAL A 18 12.57 9.12 3.27
N GLY A 19 12.93 9.47 2.04
CA GLY A 19 14.20 10.09 1.73
C GLY A 19 15.37 9.12 1.53
N ARG A 20 15.23 7.84 1.88
CA ARG A 20 16.27 6.82 1.77
C ARG A 20 16.14 6.01 0.50
N ARG A 21 17.25 5.41 0.03
CA ARG A 21 17.25 4.52 -1.13
C ARG A 21 17.07 3.07 -0.70
N VAL A 22 16.38 2.30 -1.53
CA VAL A 22 16.30 0.85 -1.37
C VAL A 22 17.63 0.23 -1.77
N ALA A 23 18.30 -0.44 -0.84
CA ALA A 23 19.54 -1.15 -1.08
C ALA A 23 19.29 -2.61 -1.53
N GLU A 24 18.26 -3.25 -0.97
CA GLU A 24 17.90 -4.64 -1.28
C GLU A 24 16.40 -4.85 -1.16
N VAL A 25 15.83 -5.58 -2.10
CA VAL A 25 14.46 -6.11 -2.02
C VAL A 25 14.52 -7.60 -1.71
N ARG A 26 13.77 -8.02 -0.69
CA ARG A 26 13.68 -9.42 -0.29
C ARG A 26 12.25 -9.90 -0.25
N VAL A 27 12.01 -11.05 -0.87
CA VAL A 27 10.81 -11.89 -0.72
C VAL A 27 11.33 -13.27 -0.29
N PRO A 28 11.22 -13.64 1.01
CA PRO A 28 11.83 -14.86 1.53
C PRO A 28 11.37 -16.12 0.81
N ARG A 29 10.09 -16.14 0.47
CA ARG A 29 9.44 -17.18 -0.34
C ARG A 29 8.22 -16.59 -1.04
N PRO A 30 7.81 -17.08 -2.20
CA PRO A 30 6.53 -16.70 -2.81
C PRO A 30 5.38 -16.99 -1.86
N THR A 31 4.56 -15.98 -1.58
CA THR A 31 3.38 -16.06 -0.72
C THR A 31 2.17 -15.50 -1.44
N ARG A 32 0.95 -15.70 -0.93
CA ARG A 32 -0.25 -15.12 -1.54
C ARG A 32 -0.17 -13.59 -1.70
N PRO A 33 0.31 -12.82 -0.70
CA PRO A 33 0.49 -11.37 -0.84
C PRO A 33 1.34 -10.94 -2.02
N THR A 34 2.37 -11.71 -2.37
CA THR A 34 3.31 -11.39 -3.47
C THR A 34 3.05 -12.19 -4.74
N ARG A 35 1.92 -12.91 -4.82
CA ARG A 35 1.57 -13.73 -5.98
C ARG A 35 1.51 -12.88 -7.26
N GLY A 36 2.16 -13.37 -8.31
CA GLY A 36 2.22 -12.69 -9.60
C GLY A 36 3.25 -11.54 -9.67
N LEU A 37 4.03 -11.33 -8.60
CA LEU A 37 5.12 -10.35 -8.56
C LEU A 37 6.48 -11.08 -8.48
N PRO A 38 7.15 -11.33 -9.61
CA PRO A 38 8.48 -11.91 -9.59
C PRO A 38 9.46 -11.03 -8.80
N LEU A 39 10.30 -11.65 -7.98
CA LEU A 39 11.32 -10.93 -7.20
C LEU A 39 12.22 -10.07 -8.12
N ALA A 40 12.57 -10.59 -9.28
CA ALA A 40 13.39 -9.86 -10.26
C ALA A 40 12.72 -8.55 -10.73
N ALA A 41 11.39 -8.56 -10.91
CA ALA A 41 10.65 -7.35 -11.28
C ALA A 41 10.61 -6.33 -10.13
N LEU A 42 10.39 -6.78 -8.89
CA LEU A 42 10.44 -5.94 -7.70
C LEU A 42 11.83 -5.32 -7.51
N ARG A 43 12.90 -6.10 -7.62
CA ARG A 43 14.28 -5.61 -7.54
C ARG A 43 14.56 -4.54 -8.59
N ARG A 44 14.32 -4.85 -9.86
CA ARG A 44 14.55 -3.91 -10.97
C ARG A 44 13.79 -2.61 -10.79
N ALA A 45 12.57 -2.67 -10.25
CA ALA A 45 11.73 -1.49 -10.06
C ALA A 45 12.12 -0.67 -8.83
N LEU A 46 12.62 -1.27 -7.75
CA LEU A 46 12.75 -0.61 -6.46
C LEU A 46 14.20 -0.37 -6.03
N GLU A 47 15.13 -1.29 -6.32
CA GLU A 47 16.53 -1.16 -5.87
C GLU A 47 17.19 0.07 -6.48
N GLY A 48 17.95 0.79 -5.66
CA GLY A 48 18.57 2.07 -5.99
C GLY A 48 17.63 3.28 -5.93
N ARG A 49 16.30 3.08 -5.92
CA ARG A 49 15.33 4.19 -5.90
C ARG A 49 15.08 4.71 -4.49
N ARG A 50 14.82 6.00 -4.40
CA ARG A 50 14.49 6.68 -3.16
C ARG A 50 12.99 6.59 -2.89
N LEU A 51 12.60 6.23 -1.67
CA LEU A 51 11.22 6.34 -1.20
C LEU A 51 10.88 7.83 -1.02
N ARG A 52 9.88 8.33 -1.71
CA ARG A 52 9.50 9.75 -1.74
C ARG A 52 8.32 10.08 -0.82
N ALA A 53 7.36 9.17 -0.74
CA ALA A 53 6.16 9.38 0.08
C ALA A 53 5.53 8.06 0.51
N THR A 54 4.85 8.10 1.64
CA THR A 54 3.96 7.04 2.12
C THR A 54 2.55 7.61 2.20
N LEU A 55 1.58 6.91 1.66
CA LEU A 55 0.20 7.35 1.52
C LEU A 55 -0.75 6.28 2.05
N ALA A 56 -1.88 6.70 2.60
CA ALA A 56 -2.99 5.82 2.92
C ALA A 56 -4.29 6.43 2.38
N ALA A 57 -5.12 5.60 1.78
CA ALA A 57 -6.47 5.97 1.37
C ALA A 57 -7.36 4.74 1.47
N ALA A 58 -8.54 4.91 2.07
CA ALA A 58 -9.38 3.78 2.43
C ALA A 58 -8.56 2.73 3.23
N LYS A 59 -8.63 1.46 2.85
CA LYS A 59 -7.85 0.36 3.48
C LYS A 59 -6.58 0.01 2.71
N GLN A 60 -6.07 0.93 1.91
CA GLN A 60 -4.88 0.74 1.08
C GLN A 60 -3.75 1.66 1.49
N MET A 61 -2.54 1.16 1.39
CA MET A 61 -1.32 1.96 1.52
C MET A 61 -0.59 1.99 0.18
N ALA A 62 0.02 3.12 -0.13
CA ALA A 62 0.87 3.29 -1.29
C ALA A 62 2.20 3.94 -0.89
N PHE A 63 3.27 3.45 -1.45
CA PHE A 63 4.62 3.91 -1.24
C PHE A 63 5.18 4.34 -2.59
N ARG A 64 5.46 5.64 -2.72
CA ARG A 64 5.94 6.25 -3.97
C ARG A 64 7.45 6.32 -3.97
N PHE A 65 8.04 5.82 -5.03
CA PHE A 65 9.48 5.86 -5.25
C PHE A 65 9.84 6.77 -6.44
N GLU A 66 11.11 7.11 -6.55
CA GLU A 66 11.65 7.84 -7.70
C GLU A 66 11.31 7.13 -9.02
N GLY A 67 11.15 7.92 -10.10
CA GLY A 67 10.92 7.39 -11.45
C GLY A 67 9.50 6.83 -11.67
N GLY A 68 8.49 7.33 -10.94
CA GLY A 68 7.10 6.93 -11.16
C GLY A 68 6.77 5.51 -10.70
N VAL A 69 7.54 4.96 -9.74
CA VAL A 69 7.29 3.63 -9.20
C VAL A 69 6.40 3.71 -7.96
N TRP A 70 5.38 2.87 -7.93
CA TRP A 70 4.45 2.74 -6.81
C TRP A 70 4.41 1.30 -6.31
N LEU A 71 4.53 1.14 -5.01
CA LEU A 71 4.32 -0.12 -4.31
C LEU A 71 3.06 0.00 -3.48
N GLY A 72 2.02 -0.75 -3.82
CA GLY A 72 0.77 -0.82 -3.07
C GLY A 72 0.82 -1.97 -2.07
N VAL A 73 0.32 -1.75 -0.86
CA VAL A 73 0.15 -2.78 0.16
C VAL A 73 -1.25 -2.71 0.75
N HIS A 74 -1.96 -3.84 0.70
CA HIS A 74 -3.21 -4.05 1.40
C HIS A 74 -2.95 -5.07 2.52
N LEU A 75 -3.32 -4.73 3.75
CA LEU A 75 -2.97 -5.54 4.93
C LEU A 75 -3.75 -6.87 5.04
N GLY A 76 -4.86 -6.98 4.33
CA GLY A 76 -5.75 -8.13 4.49
C GLY A 76 -6.40 -8.13 5.88
N MET A 77 -6.24 -9.21 6.62
CA MET A 77 -6.81 -9.35 7.96
C MET A 77 -5.77 -9.24 9.09
N THR A 78 -4.54 -9.66 8.83
CA THR A 78 -3.50 -9.78 9.86
C THR A 78 -2.15 -9.21 9.40
N GLY A 79 -2.13 -8.62 8.21
CA GLY A 79 -0.94 -7.96 7.69
C GLY A 79 -0.54 -6.75 8.54
N ARG A 80 0.75 -6.55 8.64
CA ARG A 80 1.34 -5.43 9.36
C ARG A 80 2.63 -4.99 8.68
N THR A 81 2.91 -3.72 8.77
CA THR A 81 4.20 -3.16 8.37
C THR A 81 4.99 -2.75 9.60
N ASP A 82 6.29 -2.84 9.52
CA ASP A 82 7.21 -2.38 10.58
C ASP A 82 8.52 -1.85 9.99
N CYS A 83 9.28 -1.14 10.81
CA CYS A 83 10.63 -0.67 10.51
C CYS A 83 11.58 -1.19 11.59
N VAL A 84 12.43 -2.11 11.21
CA VAL A 84 13.32 -2.86 12.11
C VAL A 84 14.79 -2.63 11.77
N GLY A 85 15.71 -3.22 12.51
CA GLY A 85 17.13 -3.22 12.18
C GLY A 85 17.43 -3.98 10.87
N ALA A 86 18.57 -3.69 10.27
CA ALA A 86 18.95 -4.28 8.97
C ALA A 86 18.96 -5.82 8.98
N ASP A 87 19.38 -6.40 10.11
CA ASP A 87 19.54 -7.85 10.25
C ASP A 87 18.33 -8.56 10.83
N ASP A 88 17.35 -7.79 11.31
CA ASP A 88 16.13 -8.36 11.87
C ASP A 88 15.31 -9.09 10.80
N ARG A 89 14.77 -10.23 11.19
CA ARG A 89 13.95 -11.10 10.33
C ARG A 89 12.67 -11.49 11.07
N PRO A 90 11.66 -10.60 11.08
CA PRO A 90 10.40 -10.90 11.73
C PRO A 90 9.72 -12.14 11.14
N PRO A 91 8.97 -12.89 11.93
CA PRO A 91 8.21 -14.02 11.43
C PRO A 91 7.14 -13.57 10.43
N HIS A 92 6.81 -14.47 9.48
CA HIS A 92 5.80 -14.24 8.45
C HIS A 92 6.10 -13.07 7.49
N GLU A 93 7.37 -12.73 7.32
CA GLU A 93 7.81 -11.75 6.32
C GLU A 93 7.35 -12.17 4.93
N ALA A 94 6.56 -11.32 4.27
CA ALA A 94 6.13 -11.50 2.90
C ALA A 94 6.97 -10.67 1.92
N LEU A 95 7.39 -9.47 2.34
CA LEU A 95 8.24 -8.57 1.58
C LEU A 95 9.03 -7.70 2.56
N SER A 96 10.30 -7.45 2.25
CA SER A 96 11.05 -6.38 2.94
C SER A 96 11.96 -5.60 2.00
N LEU A 97 12.22 -4.36 2.41
CA LEU A 97 13.09 -3.42 1.72
C LEU A 97 14.19 -2.99 2.70
N LEU A 98 15.43 -3.37 2.44
CA LEU A 98 16.57 -2.80 3.17
C LEU A 98 16.82 -1.40 2.62
N MET A 99 16.77 -0.41 3.49
CA MET A 99 16.98 0.99 3.13
C MET A 99 18.43 1.40 3.41
N SER A 100 18.96 2.32 2.64
CA SER A 100 20.24 2.97 2.95
C SER A 100 20.18 3.55 4.38
N GLY A 101 21.22 3.31 5.16
CA GLY A 101 21.26 3.71 6.58
C GLY A 101 20.79 2.62 7.54
N GLY A 102 20.70 1.36 7.09
CA GLY A 102 20.61 0.19 7.97
C GLY A 102 19.22 -0.02 8.62
N ARG A 103 18.15 0.45 7.99
CA ARG A 103 16.77 0.15 8.39
C ARG A 103 16.13 -0.78 7.38
N ARG A 104 15.33 -1.70 7.87
CA ARG A 104 14.53 -2.63 7.06
C ARG A 104 13.05 -2.34 7.23
N LEU A 105 12.38 -2.02 6.13
CA LEU A 105 10.94 -1.89 6.07
C LEU A 105 10.36 -3.27 5.77
N VAL A 106 9.51 -3.78 6.63
CA VAL A 106 8.98 -5.14 6.53
C VAL A 106 7.47 -5.12 6.40
N PHE A 107 6.94 -5.92 5.48
CA PHE A 107 5.54 -6.32 5.45
C PHE A 107 5.46 -7.80 5.84
N ALA A 108 4.79 -8.07 6.96
CA ALA A 108 4.56 -9.42 7.47
C ALA A 108 3.06 -9.74 7.48
N ASP A 109 2.68 -10.94 7.04
CA ASP A 109 1.27 -11.36 7.00
C ASP A 109 1.11 -12.85 7.33
N PRO A 110 0.82 -13.17 8.59
CA PRO A 110 0.66 -14.55 9.04
C PRO A 110 -0.40 -15.36 8.29
N ARG A 111 -1.52 -14.72 7.95
CA ARG A 111 -2.66 -15.39 7.29
C ARG A 111 -2.63 -15.29 5.77
N GLN A 112 -1.72 -14.49 5.20
CA GLN A 112 -1.53 -14.34 3.76
C GLN A 112 -2.78 -13.84 2.99
N PHE A 113 -3.59 -12.99 3.60
CA PHE A 113 -4.74 -12.32 2.97
C PHE A 113 -4.43 -10.93 2.45
N GLY A 114 -3.22 -10.44 2.74
CA GLY A 114 -2.74 -9.19 2.20
C GLY A 114 -2.45 -9.26 0.71
N ARG A 115 -2.14 -8.12 0.14
CA ARG A 115 -1.76 -8.02 -1.27
C ARG A 115 -0.69 -6.95 -1.45
N VAL A 116 0.31 -7.28 -2.25
CA VAL A 116 1.31 -6.34 -2.75
C VAL A 116 1.02 -6.09 -4.23
N ARG A 117 1.17 -4.84 -4.68
CA ARG A 117 1.03 -4.42 -6.08
C ARG A 117 2.24 -3.58 -6.46
N LEU A 118 2.71 -3.73 -7.66
CA LEU A 118 3.75 -2.91 -8.25
C LEU A 118 3.19 -2.18 -9.46
N TRP A 119 3.48 -0.88 -9.55
CA TRP A 119 3.21 -0.08 -10.72
C TRP A 119 4.46 0.67 -11.13
N THR A 120 4.71 0.73 -12.44
CA THR A 120 5.80 1.49 -13.03
C THR A 120 5.25 2.22 -14.25
N GLY A 121 5.20 3.54 -14.20
CA GLY A 121 4.68 4.32 -15.32
C GLY A 121 4.36 5.75 -14.94
N PRO A 122 3.94 6.56 -15.90
CA PRO A 122 3.50 7.93 -15.63
C PRO A 122 2.18 7.92 -14.85
N GLY A 123 2.02 8.89 -13.97
CA GLY A 123 0.79 9.10 -13.22
C GLY A 123 0.56 8.14 -12.06
N GLU A 124 -0.66 8.15 -11.57
CA GLU A 124 -1.11 7.27 -10.50
C GLU A 124 -1.64 5.95 -11.05
N PRO A 125 -1.40 4.83 -10.35
CA PRO A 125 -1.98 3.56 -10.76
C PRO A 125 -3.50 3.57 -10.63
N GLU A 126 -4.20 2.88 -11.54
CA GLU A 126 -5.65 2.80 -11.55
C GLU A 126 -6.24 2.32 -10.20
N TRP A 127 -5.60 1.33 -9.57
CA TRP A 127 -6.05 0.81 -8.27
C TRP A 127 -5.97 1.84 -7.14
N TRP A 128 -5.23 2.93 -7.33
CA TRP A 128 -5.15 4.06 -6.40
C TRP A 128 -6.15 5.15 -6.78
N SER A 129 -6.15 5.57 -8.03
CA SER A 129 -7.06 6.61 -8.53
C SER A 129 -8.54 6.21 -8.52
N ALA A 130 -8.84 4.91 -8.49
CA ALA A 130 -10.20 4.38 -8.34
C ALA A 130 -10.74 4.41 -6.89
N ILE A 131 -9.92 4.76 -5.90
CA ILE A 131 -10.37 4.90 -4.52
C ILE A 131 -11.32 6.11 -4.43
N ALA A 132 -12.43 5.95 -3.69
CA ALA A 132 -13.37 7.03 -3.46
C ALA A 132 -12.67 8.23 -2.78
N PRO A 133 -13.04 9.46 -3.13
CA PRO A 133 -12.46 10.64 -2.51
C PRO A 133 -12.75 10.66 -1.01
N ALA A 134 -11.77 11.09 -0.23
CA ALA A 134 -11.97 11.29 1.20
C ALA A 134 -13.01 12.41 1.46
N VAL A 135 -13.81 12.24 2.49
CA VAL A 135 -14.89 13.20 2.83
C VAL A 135 -14.40 14.65 3.00
N LEU A 136 -13.16 14.82 3.44
CA LEU A 136 -12.55 16.14 3.63
C LEU A 136 -11.72 16.61 2.43
N SER A 137 -11.78 15.94 1.28
CA SER A 137 -11.07 16.36 0.07
C SER A 137 -11.94 17.23 -0.82
N ASP A 138 -11.32 18.13 -1.59
CA ASP A 138 -12.00 18.99 -2.58
C ASP A 138 -12.73 18.17 -3.66
N ALA A 139 -12.34 16.93 -3.87
CA ALA A 139 -13.00 16.01 -4.80
C ALA A 139 -14.31 15.40 -4.24
N PHE A 140 -14.62 15.58 -2.96
CA PHE A 140 -15.87 15.12 -2.34
C PHE A 140 -16.97 16.16 -2.53
N THR A 141 -17.47 16.29 -3.76
CA THR A 141 -18.50 17.26 -4.13
C THR A 141 -19.90 16.64 -4.09
N VAL A 142 -20.93 17.50 -4.05
CA VAL A 142 -22.34 17.07 -4.13
C VAL A 142 -22.59 16.25 -5.40
N GLU A 143 -22.02 16.67 -6.51
CA GLU A 143 -22.16 16.01 -7.83
C GLU A 143 -21.53 14.61 -7.80
N ALA A 144 -20.33 14.49 -7.21
CA ALA A 144 -19.65 13.19 -7.06
C ALA A 144 -20.48 12.23 -6.20
N VAL A 145 -21.00 12.71 -5.06
CA VAL A 145 -21.86 11.91 -4.17
C VAL A 145 -23.17 11.54 -4.86
N ALA A 146 -23.85 12.49 -5.49
CA ALA A 146 -25.09 12.23 -6.20
C ALA A 146 -24.90 11.22 -7.35
N GLY A 147 -23.82 11.34 -8.11
CA GLY A 147 -23.46 10.38 -9.16
C GLY A 147 -23.21 8.98 -8.60
N PHE A 148 -22.50 8.89 -7.48
CA PHE A 148 -22.24 7.63 -6.80
C PHE A 148 -23.52 6.95 -6.30
N LEU A 149 -24.42 7.72 -5.66
CA LEU A 149 -25.70 7.22 -5.16
C LEU A 149 -26.63 6.75 -6.28
N ARG A 150 -26.72 7.51 -7.39
CA ARG A 150 -27.55 7.12 -8.55
C ARG A 150 -27.15 5.77 -9.11
N ARG A 151 -25.84 5.50 -9.25
CA ARG A 151 -25.35 4.20 -9.74
C ARG A 151 -25.69 3.03 -8.81
N ARG A 152 -26.04 3.31 -7.56
CA ARG A 152 -26.31 2.33 -6.51
C ARG A 152 -27.72 2.47 -5.89
N ALA A 153 -28.66 3.01 -6.64
CA ALA A 153 -30.01 3.36 -6.17
C ALA A 153 -30.82 2.18 -5.58
N ARG A 154 -30.43 0.93 -5.90
CA ARG A 154 -31.04 -0.28 -5.35
C ARG A 154 -30.37 -0.81 -4.08
N SER A 155 -29.26 -0.22 -3.65
CA SER A 155 -28.53 -0.65 -2.46
C SER A 155 -28.97 0.15 -1.22
N PRO A 156 -29.02 -0.48 -0.03
CA PRO A 156 -29.27 0.25 1.21
C PRO A 156 -28.24 1.38 1.42
N ILE A 157 -28.70 2.56 1.81
CA ILE A 157 -27.84 3.73 1.96
C ILE A 157 -26.65 3.47 2.88
N LYS A 158 -26.86 2.74 3.98
CA LYS A 158 -25.77 2.38 4.90
C LYS A 158 -24.65 1.57 4.20
N SER A 159 -25.03 0.61 3.35
CA SER A 159 -24.06 -0.17 2.59
C SER A 159 -23.30 0.70 1.60
N VAL A 160 -23.99 1.63 0.94
CA VAL A 160 -23.39 2.55 -0.03
C VAL A 160 -22.37 3.47 0.62
N LEU A 161 -22.68 4.01 1.80
CA LEU A 161 -21.79 4.89 2.56
C LEU A 161 -20.52 4.19 3.07
N LEU A 162 -20.53 2.87 3.16
CA LEU A 162 -19.37 2.05 3.57
C LEU A 162 -18.51 1.59 2.39
N MET A 163 -18.91 1.84 1.15
CA MET A 163 -18.13 1.50 -0.03
C MET A 163 -16.91 2.41 -0.16
N GLN A 164 -15.77 1.84 -0.54
CA GLN A 164 -14.49 2.54 -0.69
C GLN A 164 -14.07 2.69 -2.16
N GLU A 165 -14.96 2.35 -3.07
CA GLU A 165 -14.78 2.45 -4.53
C GLU A 165 -15.59 3.63 -5.09
N ARG A 166 -15.13 4.18 -6.23
CA ARG A 166 -15.83 5.24 -6.97
C ARG A 166 -17.07 4.73 -7.73
#